data_eeae9cb068d645f00b4df6d3dfd5bf41
#
_entry.id   eeae9cb068d645f00b4df6d3dfd5bf41
#
_cell.length_a   1.000
_cell.length_b   1.000
_cell.length_c   1.000
_cell.angle_alpha   90.00
_cell.angle_beta   90.00
_cell.angle_gamma   90.00
#
_symmetry.space_group_name_H-M   'P 1'
#
loop_
_entity.id
_entity.type
_entity.pdbx_description
1 polymer ?
#
loop_
_entity_poly.entity_id
_entity_poly.type
_entity_poly.pdbx_seq_one_letter_code
_entity_poly.pdbx_strand_id
1 'polypeptide(L)'
;MARDILRLGTLERNSLMARLVERDNTDVVPALIQSLRFMGQDPWTVVAALQSLTGASLSKDWNKWMLWQEAHPEIKPFEGFAAYKEWVFANIDPNFSLFLYDGIAHTIRLEEITWGGVPKDGIPALVNPKLVAPGHDDAEYLEPDELVFGVSINGDVRAYPLRMLDWHEMFNDVIGGVPVALAY
;
A
#
# COMPACT_ATOMS: atom_id res chain seq x y z
N MET A 1 -19.58 0.92 -11.74
CA MET A 1 -20.10 0.87 -10.35
C MET A 1 -19.04 1.14 -9.28
N ALA A 2 -18.00 0.33 -9.10
CA ALA A 2 -17.01 0.56 -8.01
C ALA A 2 -16.30 1.93 -8.08
N ARG A 3 -15.96 2.43 -9.28
CA ARG A 3 -15.40 3.78 -9.46
C ARG A 3 -16.32 4.90 -8.96
N ASP A 4 -17.61 4.64 -8.95
CA ASP A 4 -18.59 5.66 -8.59
C ASP A 4 -18.66 5.89 -7.07
N ILE A 5 -18.24 4.90 -6.25
CA ILE A 5 -18.29 4.97 -4.78
C ILE A 5 -17.64 6.26 -4.26
N LEU A 6 -16.50 6.65 -4.82
CA LEU A 6 -15.74 7.83 -4.39
C LEU A 6 -16.23 9.15 -5.04
N ARG A 7 -17.04 9.07 -6.12
CA ARG A 7 -17.52 10.24 -6.86
C ARG A 7 -18.93 10.67 -6.48
N LEU A 8 -19.76 9.72 -6.02
CA LEU A 8 -21.16 9.95 -5.76
C LEU A 8 -21.40 10.76 -4.48
N GLY A 9 -22.43 11.60 -4.53
CA GLY A 9 -23.02 12.21 -3.33
C GLY A 9 -23.66 11.19 -2.41
N THR A 10 -24.02 11.61 -1.19
CA THR A 10 -24.52 10.70 -0.15
C THR A 10 -25.74 9.89 -0.59
N LEU A 11 -26.75 10.50 -1.21
CA LEU A 11 -27.98 9.81 -1.63
C LEU A 11 -27.71 8.75 -2.71
N GLU A 12 -26.93 9.09 -3.70
CA GLU A 12 -26.58 8.19 -4.81
C GLU A 12 -25.68 7.04 -4.31
N ARG A 13 -24.77 7.32 -3.39
CA ARG A 13 -23.94 6.32 -2.73
C ARG A 13 -24.78 5.34 -1.93
N ASN A 14 -25.76 5.81 -1.17
CA ASN A 14 -26.69 4.95 -0.41
C ASN A 14 -27.46 4.01 -1.34
N SER A 15 -27.98 4.53 -2.47
CA SER A 15 -28.64 3.72 -3.48
C SER A 15 -27.69 2.69 -4.11
N LEU A 16 -26.44 3.07 -4.36
CA LEU A 16 -25.43 2.13 -4.87
C LEU A 16 -25.15 1.02 -3.85
N MET A 17 -24.93 1.36 -2.57
CA MET A 17 -24.69 0.37 -1.52
C MET A 17 -25.84 -0.62 -1.38
N ALA A 18 -27.09 -0.15 -1.39
CA ALA A 18 -28.25 -1.03 -1.36
C ALA A 18 -28.25 -2.05 -2.50
N ARG A 19 -27.99 -1.61 -3.74
CA ARG A 19 -27.90 -2.51 -4.90
C ARG A 19 -26.74 -3.50 -4.84
N LEU A 20 -25.60 -3.10 -4.24
CA LEU A 20 -24.45 -4.00 -4.07
C LEU A 20 -24.76 -5.08 -3.03
N VAL A 21 -25.43 -4.73 -1.95
CA VAL A 21 -25.91 -5.69 -0.93
C VAL A 21 -26.96 -6.63 -1.50
N GLU A 22 -27.94 -6.11 -2.27
CA GLU A 22 -28.97 -6.93 -2.92
C GLU A 22 -28.38 -7.93 -3.92
N ARG A 23 -27.26 -7.59 -4.59
CA ARG A 23 -26.56 -8.50 -5.48
C ARG A 23 -25.93 -9.69 -4.76
N ASP A 24 -25.71 -9.58 -3.46
CA ASP A 24 -25.18 -10.61 -2.57
C ASP A 24 -23.88 -11.27 -3.11
N ASN A 25 -22.95 -10.46 -3.59
CA ASN A 25 -21.67 -10.92 -4.13
C ASN A 25 -20.51 -10.19 -3.47
N THR A 26 -19.61 -10.93 -2.84
CA THR A 26 -18.47 -10.41 -2.08
C THR A 26 -17.36 -9.84 -2.94
N ASP A 27 -17.39 -9.96 -4.27
CA ASP A 27 -16.37 -9.46 -5.18
C ASP A 27 -16.15 -7.93 -5.10
N VAL A 28 -17.11 -7.17 -4.56
CA VAL A 28 -17.01 -5.73 -4.35
C VAL A 28 -16.36 -5.36 -3.02
N VAL A 29 -16.24 -6.29 -2.10
CA VAL A 29 -15.69 -6.06 -0.75
C VAL A 29 -14.32 -5.38 -0.80
N PRO A 30 -13.35 -5.82 -1.63
CA PRO A 30 -12.05 -5.15 -1.73
C PRO A 30 -12.16 -3.67 -2.14
N ALA A 31 -13.07 -3.32 -3.06
CA ALA A 31 -13.27 -1.93 -3.46
C ALA A 31 -13.97 -1.09 -2.39
N LEU A 32 -14.88 -1.68 -1.63
CA LEU A 32 -15.52 -1.02 -0.49
C LEU A 32 -14.51 -0.74 0.61
N ILE A 33 -13.65 -1.70 0.95
CA ILE A 33 -12.56 -1.51 1.92
C ILE A 33 -11.61 -0.42 1.44
N GLN A 34 -11.16 -0.48 0.18
CA GLN A 34 -10.32 0.56 -0.42
C GLN A 34 -10.95 1.94 -0.31
N SER A 35 -12.27 2.05 -0.54
CA SER A 35 -12.96 3.34 -0.50
C SER A 35 -12.95 3.98 0.89
N LEU A 36 -12.98 3.20 1.97
CA LEU A 36 -12.92 3.72 3.35
C LEU A 36 -11.66 4.55 3.60
N ARG A 37 -10.54 4.24 2.94
CA ARG A 37 -9.28 4.99 3.08
C ARG A 37 -9.40 6.43 2.59
N PHE A 38 -10.26 6.68 1.58
CA PHE A 38 -10.40 7.96 0.92
C PHE A 38 -11.68 8.71 1.28
N MET A 39 -12.56 8.10 2.08
CA MET A 39 -13.80 8.73 2.53
C MET A 39 -13.57 9.55 3.79
N GLY A 40 -13.54 10.89 3.63
CA GLY A 40 -13.32 11.80 4.76
C GLY A 40 -14.53 11.90 5.72
N GLN A 41 -15.77 11.87 5.19
CA GLN A 41 -17.00 12.00 5.97
C GLN A 41 -18.02 10.94 5.56
N ASP A 42 -18.79 10.48 6.53
CA ASP A 42 -19.89 9.53 6.39
C ASP A 42 -19.54 8.20 5.67
N PRO A 43 -18.68 7.37 6.27
CA PRO A 43 -18.40 6.03 5.76
C PRO A 43 -19.45 4.98 6.13
N TRP A 44 -20.49 5.36 6.91
CA TRP A 44 -21.36 4.40 7.58
C TRP A 44 -22.18 3.52 6.63
N THR A 45 -22.60 4.04 5.47
CA THR A 45 -23.29 3.22 4.46
C THR A 45 -22.39 2.18 3.83
N VAL A 46 -21.11 2.51 3.63
CA VAL A 46 -20.09 1.56 3.15
C VAL A 46 -19.81 0.51 4.24
N VAL A 47 -19.67 0.94 5.49
CA VAL A 47 -19.49 0.02 6.63
C VAL A 47 -20.66 -0.94 6.75
N ALA A 48 -21.89 -0.45 6.66
CA ALA A 48 -23.09 -1.29 6.71
C ALA A 48 -23.14 -2.31 5.55
N ALA A 49 -22.75 -1.89 4.34
CA ALA A 49 -22.65 -2.79 3.20
C ALA A 49 -21.58 -3.87 3.40
N LEU A 50 -20.40 -3.50 3.91
CA LEU A 50 -19.34 -4.44 4.27
C LEU A 50 -19.81 -5.46 5.32
N GLN A 51 -20.44 -4.99 6.40
CA GLN A 51 -20.97 -5.87 7.44
C GLN A 51 -22.03 -6.85 6.89
N SER A 52 -22.91 -6.36 6.03
CA SER A 52 -23.95 -7.19 5.39
C SER A 52 -23.36 -8.25 4.47
N LEU A 53 -22.39 -7.90 3.64
CA LEU A 53 -21.76 -8.81 2.66
C LEU A 53 -20.82 -9.82 3.29
N THR A 54 -20.19 -9.47 4.42
CA THR A 54 -19.13 -10.30 5.03
C THR A 54 -19.53 -11.00 6.31
N GLY A 55 -20.60 -10.53 6.97
CA GLY A 55 -20.97 -10.96 8.33
C GLY A 55 -20.03 -10.44 9.43
N ALA A 56 -18.97 -9.69 9.08
CA ALA A 56 -18.01 -9.17 10.04
C ALA A 56 -18.58 -7.95 10.78
N SER A 57 -18.43 -7.89 12.10
CA SER A 57 -18.89 -6.78 12.94
C SER A 57 -17.77 -5.75 13.20
N LEU A 58 -17.16 -5.23 12.14
CA LEU A 58 -16.12 -4.22 12.22
C LEU A 58 -16.70 -2.81 12.05
N SER A 59 -16.07 -1.82 12.72
CA SER A 59 -16.46 -0.40 12.61
C SER A 59 -15.85 0.25 11.35
N LYS A 60 -15.78 1.58 11.32
CA LYS A 60 -15.17 2.34 10.22
C LYS A 60 -13.63 2.29 10.18
N ASP A 61 -13.01 1.54 11.06
CA ASP A 61 -11.56 1.40 11.12
C ASP A 61 -11.04 0.65 9.89
N TRP A 62 -10.46 1.40 8.98
CA TRP A 62 -9.94 0.87 7.72
C TRP A 62 -8.83 -0.19 7.95
N ASN A 63 -7.95 -0.01 8.94
CA ASN A 63 -6.88 -0.99 9.22
C ASN A 63 -7.45 -2.35 9.62
N LYS A 64 -8.52 -2.35 10.42
CA LYS A 64 -9.18 -3.61 10.80
C LYS A 64 -9.82 -4.32 9.60
N TRP A 65 -10.38 -3.57 8.66
CA TRP A 65 -10.90 -4.13 7.42
C TRP A 65 -9.80 -4.67 6.51
N MET A 66 -8.63 -4.03 6.46
CA MET A 66 -7.48 -4.54 5.71
C MET A 66 -6.96 -5.86 6.31
N LEU A 67 -6.79 -5.95 7.63
CA LEU A 67 -6.41 -7.20 8.31
C LEU A 67 -7.45 -8.30 8.10
N TRP A 68 -8.73 -7.94 8.12
CA TRP A 68 -9.80 -8.87 7.81
C TRP A 68 -9.69 -9.40 6.36
N GLN A 69 -9.48 -8.52 5.39
CA GLN A 69 -9.29 -8.89 3.99
C GLN A 69 -8.06 -9.80 3.79
N GLU A 70 -6.97 -9.52 4.45
CA GLU A 70 -5.76 -10.33 4.42
C GLU A 70 -6.05 -11.77 4.90
N ALA A 71 -6.85 -11.90 5.96
CA ALA A 71 -7.26 -13.19 6.52
C ALA A 71 -8.29 -13.95 5.66
N HIS A 72 -8.89 -13.32 4.63
CA HIS A 72 -9.92 -13.89 3.76
C HIS A 72 -9.48 -13.91 2.28
N PRO A 73 -8.42 -14.66 1.93
CA PRO A 73 -7.89 -14.71 0.57
C PRO A 73 -8.83 -15.35 -0.46
N GLU A 74 -9.89 -16.02 -0.02
CA GLU A 74 -10.95 -16.58 -0.86
C GLU A 74 -11.82 -15.51 -1.51
N ILE A 75 -11.93 -14.33 -0.90
CA ILE A 75 -12.69 -13.20 -1.46
C ILE A 75 -11.85 -12.53 -2.55
N LYS A 76 -12.23 -12.79 -3.77
CA LYS A 76 -11.56 -12.22 -4.94
C LYS A 76 -12.26 -10.96 -5.41
N PRO A 77 -11.52 -9.92 -5.82
CA PRO A 77 -12.12 -8.72 -6.38
C PRO A 77 -12.80 -9.01 -7.73
N PHE A 78 -13.76 -8.16 -8.10
CA PHE A 78 -14.46 -8.23 -9.38
C PHE A 78 -13.52 -8.09 -10.57
N GLU A 79 -13.93 -8.60 -11.72
CA GLU A 79 -13.25 -8.41 -13.01
C GLU A 79 -13.09 -6.91 -13.32
N GLY A 80 -11.88 -6.48 -13.71
CA GLY A 80 -11.54 -5.06 -13.91
C GLY A 80 -11.16 -4.31 -12.62
N PHE A 81 -10.86 -5.01 -11.54
CA PHE A 81 -10.37 -4.40 -10.31
C PHE A 81 -9.02 -3.68 -10.52
N ALA A 82 -8.14 -4.20 -11.39
CA ALA A 82 -6.90 -3.53 -11.74
C ALA A 82 -7.16 -2.13 -12.34
N ALA A 83 -8.11 -2.02 -13.27
CA ALA A 83 -8.53 -0.73 -13.83
C ALA A 83 -9.18 0.21 -12.77
N TYR A 84 -9.87 -0.35 -11.77
CA TYR A 84 -10.35 0.44 -10.63
C TYR A 84 -9.18 0.98 -9.81
N LYS A 85 -8.19 0.16 -9.49
CA LYS A 85 -6.98 0.56 -8.77
C LYS A 85 -6.19 1.63 -9.54
N GLU A 86 -5.99 1.42 -10.83
CA GLU A 86 -5.37 2.42 -11.72
C GLU A 86 -6.07 3.77 -11.59
N TRP A 87 -7.39 3.78 -11.72
CA TRP A 87 -8.15 5.01 -11.62
C TRP A 87 -8.01 5.66 -10.24
N VAL A 88 -8.08 4.92 -9.13
CA VAL A 88 -7.94 5.46 -7.77
C VAL A 88 -6.56 6.10 -7.59
N PHE A 89 -5.51 5.39 -7.95
CA PHE A 89 -4.14 5.85 -7.75
C PHE A 89 -3.74 6.99 -8.71
N ALA A 90 -4.20 6.96 -9.96
CA ALA A 90 -3.96 8.05 -10.92
C ALA A 90 -4.62 9.37 -10.51
N ASN A 91 -5.69 9.34 -9.70
CA ASN A 91 -6.26 10.56 -9.11
C ASN A 91 -5.44 11.11 -7.93
N ILE A 92 -4.54 10.33 -7.36
CA ILE A 92 -3.58 10.77 -6.35
C ILE A 92 -2.35 11.36 -7.04
N ASP A 93 -1.74 10.55 -7.92
CA ASP A 93 -0.62 10.95 -8.79
C ASP A 93 -0.71 10.17 -10.12
N PRO A 94 -0.81 10.84 -11.27
CA PRO A 94 -0.87 10.19 -12.58
C PRO A 94 0.30 9.23 -12.86
N ASN A 95 1.47 9.45 -12.24
CA ASN A 95 2.63 8.58 -12.40
C ASN A 95 2.44 7.18 -11.80
N PHE A 96 1.46 6.97 -10.93
CA PHE A 96 1.13 5.62 -10.45
C PHE A 96 0.62 4.71 -11.55
N SER A 97 0.09 5.23 -12.65
CA SER A 97 -0.30 4.44 -13.83
C SER A 97 0.88 3.72 -14.51
N LEU A 98 2.14 4.07 -14.18
CA LEU A 98 3.32 3.31 -14.61
C LEU A 98 3.41 1.93 -13.95
N PHE A 99 2.78 1.74 -12.79
CA PHE A 99 2.89 0.55 -11.93
C PHE A 99 1.55 -0.14 -11.68
N LEU A 100 0.44 0.59 -11.83
CA LEU A 100 -0.91 0.08 -11.62
C LEU A 100 -1.73 0.43 -12.85
N TYR A 101 -2.00 -0.55 -13.70
CA TYR A 101 -2.83 -0.41 -14.90
C TYR A 101 -3.57 -1.71 -15.20
N ASP A 102 -4.60 -1.64 -16.01
CA ASP A 102 -5.37 -2.82 -16.39
C ASP A 102 -4.52 -3.82 -17.18
N GLY A 103 -4.54 -5.08 -16.76
CA GLY A 103 -3.73 -6.14 -17.38
C GLY A 103 -2.28 -6.21 -16.89
N ILE A 104 -1.87 -5.45 -15.88
CA ILE A 104 -0.51 -5.58 -15.30
C ILE A 104 -0.26 -7.00 -14.78
N ALA A 105 0.87 -7.59 -15.16
CA ALA A 105 1.33 -8.86 -14.58
C ALA A 105 1.79 -8.63 -13.12
N HIS A 106 1.26 -9.42 -12.20
CA HIS A 106 1.59 -9.30 -10.78
C HIS A 106 1.58 -10.66 -10.07
N THR A 107 2.35 -10.79 -9.01
CA THR A 107 2.39 -11.96 -8.12
C THR A 107 1.78 -11.68 -6.75
N ILE A 108 1.46 -10.41 -6.46
CA ILE A 108 0.85 -9.95 -5.21
C ILE A 108 -0.63 -9.67 -5.42
N ARG A 109 -1.40 -9.70 -4.36
CA ARG A 109 -2.83 -9.37 -4.39
C ARG A 109 -3.01 -7.85 -4.54
N LEU A 110 -3.65 -7.42 -5.62
CA LEU A 110 -3.83 -5.98 -5.91
C LEU A 110 -4.66 -5.26 -4.84
N GLU A 111 -5.60 -5.95 -4.20
CA GLU A 111 -6.41 -5.41 -3.11
C GLU A 111 -5.60 -5.10 -1.84
N GLU A 112 -4.42 -5.66 -1.68
CA GLU A 112 -3.51 -5.40 -0.56
C GLU A 112 -2.60 -4.19 -0.82
N ILE A 113 -2.47 -3.74 -2.06
CA ILE A 113 -1.73 -2.52 -2.37
C ILE A 113 -2.51 -1.30 -1.86
N THR A 114 -1.90 -0.51 -1.00
CA THR A 114 -2.49 0.69 -0.42
C THR A 114 -1.61 1.91 -0.66
N TRP A 115 -2.21 3.10 -0.60
CA TRP A 115 -1.45 4.34 -0.70
C TRP A 115 -0.81 4.70 0.65
N GLY A 116 0.51 4.87 0.65
CA GLY A 116 1.32 5.22 1.83
C GLY A 116 1.29 6.70 2.24
N GLY A 117 0.58 7.57 1.51
CA GLY A 117 0.44 8.99 1.89
C GLY A 117 1.26 9.97 1.05
N VAL A 118 2.09 9.47 0.12
CA VAL A 118 2.98 10.29 -0.72
C VAL A 118 2.75 10.03 -2.21
N PRO A 119 3.07 11.00 -3.10
CA PRO A 119 3.10 10.76 -4.55
C PRO A 119 4.27 9.84 -4.90
N LYS A 120 4.32 9.41 -6.18
CA LYS A 120 5.47 8.66 -6.69
C LYS A 120 6.76 9.45 -6.46
N ASP A 121 7.80 8.77 -5.96
CA ASP A 121 9.10 9.35 -5.63
C ASP A 121 9.03 10.53 -4.62
N GLY A 122 7.93 10.63 -3.87
CA GLY A 122 7.75 11.64 -2.82
C GLY A 122 8.70 11.46 -1.63
N ILE A 123 9.20 10.22 -1.43
CA ILE A 123 10.29 9.92 -0.50
C ILE A 123 11.49 9.52 -1.36
N PRO A 124 12.58 10.30 -1.38
CA PRO A 124 13.74 10.01 -2.23
C PRO A 124 14.49 8.78 -1.72
N ALA A 125 14.62 7.76 -2.57
CA ALA A 125 15.45 6.59 -2.26
C ALA A 125 16.92 6.97 -2.05
N LEU A 126 17.60 6.28 -1.15
CA LEU A 126 19.04 6.38 -0.96
C LEU A 126 19.73 5.60 -2.08
N VAL A 127 20.36 6.29 -3.03
CA VAL A 127 20.99 5.66 -4.22
C VAL A 127 22.48 5.81 -4.15
N ASN A 128 23.23 4.68 -4.22
CA ASN A 128 24.69 4.63 -4.11
C ASN A 128 25.20 5.49 -2.94
N PRO A 129 24.82 5.19 -1.69
CA PRO A 129 25.14 6.03 -0.55
C PRO A 129 26.65 6.14 -0.34
N LYS A 130 27.10 7.28 0.18
CA LYS A 130 28.48 7.44 0.65
C LYS A 130 28.67 6.54 1.87
N LEU A 131 29.57 5.58 1.73
CA LEU A 131 29.96 4.68 2.81
C LEU A 131 31.19 5.22 3.53
N VAL A 132 31.30 4.95 4.81
CA VAL A 132 32.45 5.27 5.65
C VAL A 132 32.93 4.01 6.36
N ALA A 133 34.22 3.94 6.70
CA ALA A 133 34.77 2.83 7.45
C ALA A 133 34.22 2.82 8.90
N PRO A 134 34.15 1.66 9.54
CA PRO A 134 33.85 1.60 10.97
C PRO A 134 34.81 2.46 11.80
N GLY A 135 34.28 3.26 12.72
CA GLY A 135 35.05 4.20 13.54
C GLY A 135 35.45 5.50 12.85
N HIS A 136 34.93 5.80 11.67
CA HIS A 136 35.09 7.10 11.02
C HIS A 136 34.25 8.16 11.72
N ASP A 137 34.77 9.40 11.81
CA ASP A 137 34.11 10.52 12.50
C ASP A 137 32.69 10.78 11.96
N ASP A 138 32.45 10.60 10.65
CA ASP A 138 31.12 10.71 10.02
C ASP A 138 30.12 9.64 10.54
N ALA A 139 30.56 8.64 11.29
CA ALA A 139 29.70 7.60 11.90
C ALA A 139 29.53 7.78 13.42
N GLU A 140 30.09 8.82 14.04
CA GLU A 140 29.99 9.08 15.48
C GLU A 140 28.56 9.34 15.97
N TYR A 141 27.62 9.64 15.06
CA TYR A 141 26.20 9.82 15.40
C TYR A 141 25.47 8.52 15.75
N LEU A 142 26.09 7.36 15.46
CA LEU A 142 25.50 6.07 15.75
C LEU A 142 25.72 5.67 17.20
N GLU A 143 24.64 5.31 17.88
CA GLU A 143 24.72 4.75 19.22
C GLU A 143 25.12 3.26 19.18
N PRO A 144 25.74 2.72 20.26
CA PRO A 144 26.19 1.32 20.29
C PRO A 144 25.07 0.28 20.12
N ASP A 145 23.83 0.63 20.45
CA ASP A 145 22.63 -0.20 20.34
C ASP A 145 21.74 0.14 19.14
N GLU A 146 22.24 0.96 18.23
CA GLU A 146 21.52 1.34 17.01
C GLU A 146 21.26 0.15 16.11
N LEU A 147 20.01 0.00 15.66
CA LEU A 147 19.64 -1.06 14.74
C LEU A 147 20.12 -0.74 13.33
N VAL A 148 20.68 -1.73 12.68
CA VAL A 148 21.19 -1.63 11.31
C VAL A 148 20.74 -2.81 10.46
N PHE A 149 20.54 -2.62 9.16
CA PHE A 149 20.54 -3.71 8.20
C PHE A 149 21.97 -4.08 7.85
N GLY A 150 22.42 -5.28 8.27
CA GLY A 150 23.69 -5.87 7.88
C GLY A 150 23.52 -6.69 6.60
N VAL A 151 24.34 -6.41 5.59
CA VAL A 151 24.34 -7.14 4.32
C VAL A 151 25.76 -7.60 3.99
N SER A 152 25.89 -8.87 3.58
CA SER A 152 27.18 -9.43 3.13
C SER A 152 26.99 -10.17 1.81
N ILE A 153 27.64 -9.68 0.75
CA ILE A 153 27.58 -10.26 -0.58
C ILE A 153 29.01 -10.32 -1.14
N ASN A 154 29.45 -11.50 -1.55
CA ASN A 154 30.77 -11.71 -2.14
C ASN A 154 31.95 -11.13 -1.31
N GLY A 155 31.83 -11.12 0.03
CA GLY A 155 32.84 -10.58 0.93
C GLY A 155 32.77 -9.05 1.13
N ASP A 156 31.90 -8.33 0.42
CA ASP A 156 31.57 -6.92 0.70
C ASP A 156 30.51 -6.90 1.82
N VAL A 157 30.89 -6.33 2.97
CA VAL A 157 30.04 -6.26 4.17
C VAL A 157 29.67 -4.82 4.44
N ARG A 158 28.38 -4.54 4.52
CA ARG A 158 27.83 -3.19 4.75
C ARG A 158 26.77 -3.19 5.85
N ALA A 159 26.64 -2.06 6.52
CA ALA A 159 25.60 -1.79 7.51
C ALA A 159 24.88 -0.49 7.15
N TYR A 160 23.55 -0.54 7.15
CA TYR A 160 22.68 0.61 6.84
C TYR A 160 21.83 0.89 8.08
N PRO A 161 22.06 2.03 8.77
CA PRO A 161 21.31 2.37 9.97
C PRO A 161 19.81 2.56 9.66
N LEU A 162 18.92 1.94 10.46
CA LEU A 162 17.47 2.07 10.26
C LEU A 162 17.01 3.52 10.34
N ARG A 163 17.62 4.31 11.21
CA ARG A 163 17.41 5.77 11.32
C ARG A 163 17.54 6.50 9.97
N MET A 164 18.46 6.06 9.10
CA MET A 164 18.61 6.63 7.76
C MET A 164 17.52 6.12 6.82
N LEU A 165 17.14 4.85 6.96
CA LEU A 165 16.09 4.23 6.14
C LEU A 165 14.70 4.77 6.46
N ASP A 166 14.44 5.19 7.69
CA ASP A 166 13.18 5.87 8.08
C ASP A 166 12.90 7.13 7.23
N TRP A 167 13.95 7.78 6.73
CA TRP A 167 13.84 8.97 5.88
C TRP A 167 13.79 8.66 4.38
N HIS A 168 14.21 7.45 3.98
CA HIS A 168 14.39 7.08 2.57
C HIS A 168 13.53 5.90 2.15
N GLU A 169 13.01 5.09 3.09
CA GLU A 169 12.22 3.86 2.90
C GLU A 169 12.87 2.81 1.99
N MET A 170 13.77 3.23 1.10
CA MET A 170 14.45 2.36 0.15
C MET A 170 15.92 2.77 -0.01
N PHE A 171 16.79 1.78 -0.22
CA PHE A 171 18.10 2.06 -0.81
C PHE A 171 18.35 1.21 -2.05
N ASN A 172 19.15 1.76 -2.99
CA ASN A 172 19.69 1.08 -4.16
C ASN A 172 21.20 1.20 -4.13
N ASP A 173 21.89 0.07 -4.16
CA ASP A 173 23.36 0.04 -4.07
C ASP A 173 23.91 -1.12 -4.89
N VAL A 174 25.26 -1.17 -5.06
CA VAL A 174 25.97 -2.31 -5.63
C VAL A 174 26.90 -2.88 -4.57
N ILE A 175 26.60 -4.08 -4.07
CA ILE A 175 27.32 -4.73 -2.98
C ILE A 175 28.03 -5.95 -3.54
N GLY A 176 29.37 -6.04 -3.40
CA GLY A 176 30.15 -7.15 -3.95
C GLY A 176 29.93 -7.40 -5.44
N GLY A 177 29.65 -6.32 -6.21
CA GLY A 177 29.36 -6.37 -7.64
C GLY A 177 27.91 -6.76 -7.99
N VAL A 178 27.03 -6.95 -7.01
CA VAL A 178 25.61 -7.31 -7.20
C VAL A 178 24.75 -6.08 -6.96
N PRO A 179 23.88 -5.69 -7.92
CA PRO A 179 22.86 -4.66 -7.67
C PRO A 179 21.87 -5.14 -6.60
N VAL A 180 21.63 -4.29 -5.61
CA VAL A 180 20.74 -4.56 -4.49
C VAL A 180 19.74 -3.43 -4.35
N ALA A 181 18.47 -3.78 -4.16
CA ALA A 181 17.42 -2.86 -3.72
C ALA A 181 16.85 -3.40 -2.40
N LEU A 182 16.79 -2.57 -1.40
CA LEU A 182 16.15 -2.87 -0.13
C LEU A 182 14.92 -1.97 0.00
N ALA A 183 13.81 -2.53 0.42
CA ALA A 183 12.64 -1.81 0.89
C ALA A 183 12.50 -2.03 2.40
N TYR A 184 12.26 -0.95 3.11
CA TYR A 184 12.10 -0.91 4.57
C TYR A 184 10.63 -0.61 4.93
#